data_21e13bee3c0f6f3f7bcfbe3d7457de79
#
_entry.id   21e13bee3c0f6f3f7bcfbe3d7457de79
#
_cell.length_a   1.000
_cell.length_b   1.000
_cell.length_c   1.000
_cell.angle_alpha   90.00
_cell.angle_beta   90.00
_cell.angle_gamma   90.00
#
_symmetry.space_group_name_H-M   'P 1'
#
loop_
_entity.id
_entity.type
_entity.pdbx_description
1 polymer ?
#
loop_
_entity_poly.entity_id
_entity_poly.type
_entity_poly.pdbx_seq_one_letter_code
_entity_poly.pdbx_strand_id
1 'polypeptide(L)'
;ICACLVGSEMCIRDRVYETMTVVTRNKEAKEAYAAVQGKEPEGYSWEYALDLIGDAGEQITVGDEIETILTESSFNGWVEVREKERNTVYSLYGSLLFLGVFVGVLFLMGAVMIIYYKQVSEGFDDRKRFQIMQKVGMSRKEIRQTIQSQVVTVFFLPLAVAVVHTMVAFPLTRRIMAMLNFPDSNLFLVATAITIAAFAVVYLIVYVLTARAYYKIVE
;
A
#
# COMPACT_ATOMS: atom_id res chain seq x y z
N ILE A 1 -29.06 22.83 6.12
CA ILE A 1 -28.16 23.77 6.82
C ILE A 1 -26.88 22.98 7.11
N CYS A 2 -25.82 23.27 6.38
CA CYS A 2 -24.50 22.80 6.73
C CYS A 2 -24.01 23.66 7.89
N ALA A 3 -23.94 23.12 9.09
CA ALA A 3 -23.19 23.72 10.17
C ALA A 3 -21.70 23.39 9.94
N CYS A 4 -20.99 24.29 9.25
CA CYS A 4 -19.54 24.23 9.16
C CYS A 4 -18.97 24.57 10.53
N LEU A 5 -18.36 23.61 11.21
CA LEU A 5 -17.47 23.86 12.32
C LEU A 5 -16.20 24.53 11.81
N VAL A 6 -15.87 25.63 12.45
CA VAL A 6 -14.70 26.45 12.14
C VAL A 6 -13.43 25.60 12.23
N GLY A 7 -12.78 25.35 11.08
CA GLY A 7 -11.40 24.90 11.07
C GLY A 7 -11.03 23.69 10.23
N SER A 8 -11.95 22.97 9.61
CA SER A 8 -11.58 21.96 8.61
C SER A 8 -12.65 21.77 7.56
N GLU A 9 -12.27 21.90 6.31
CA GLU A 9 -13.09 21.55 5.15
C GLU A 9 -13.29 20.02 5.08
N MET A 10 -14.18 19.47 5.89
CA MET A 10 -14.59 18.10 5.72
C MET A 10 -16.11 18.00 5.82
N CYS A 11 -16.77 18.30 4.70
CA CYS A 11 -18.12 17.82 4.46
C CYS A 11 -18.02 16.35 4.07
N ILE A 12 -18.00 15.45 5.05
CA ILE A 12 -18.18 14.02 4.80
C ILE A 12 -19.64 13.81 4.45
N ARG A 13 -19.93 13.78 3.17
CA ARG A 13 -21.21 13.35 2.65
C ARG A 13 -21.18 11.83 2.53
N ASP A 14 -21.22 11.15 3.68
CA ASP A 14 -21.32 9.69 3.66
C ASP A 14 -22.80 9.30 3.53
N ARG A 15 -23.14 8.69 2.40
CA ARG A 15 -24.50 8.25 2.09
C ARG A 15 -24.83 6.86 2.65
N VAL A 16 -24.00 6.31 3.51
CA VAL A 16 -24.15 4.91 3.97
C VAL A 16 -25.03 4.80 5.20
N TYR A 17 -25.17 5.86 5.99
CA TYR A 17 -26.04 5.89 7.18
C TYR A 17 -26.88 7.16 7.19
N GLU A 18 -28.18 7.00 7.40
CA GLU A 18 -29.15 8.11 7.56
C GLU A 18 -28.97 8.87 8.89
N THR A 19 -27.85 8.73 9.56
CA THR A 19 -27.54 9.39 10.82
C THR A 19 -26.68 10.63 10.59
N MET A 20 -27.18 11.76 11.04
CA MET A 20 -26.46 13.03 11.02
C MET A 20 -25.98 13.32 12.45
N THR A 21 -24.67 13.38 12.65
CA THR A 21 -24.08 13.79 13.94
C THR A 21 -23.87 15.30 13.92
N VAL A 22 -24.51 16.00 14.87
CA VAL A 22 -24.33 17.43 15.04
C VAL A 22 -23.58 17.66 16.34
N VAL A 23 -22.38 18.23 16.23
CA VAL A 23 -21.55 18.62 17.36
C VAL A 23 -21.94 20.04 17.77
N THR A 24 -22.37 20.25 19.01
CA THR A 24 -22.76 21.55 19.53
C THR A 24 -22.01 21.86 20.80
N ARG A 25 -21.69 23.15 21.00
CA ARG A 25 -20.95 23.61 22.17
C ARG A 25 -21.82 23.77 23.43
N ASN A 26 -23.13 23.90 23.26
CA ASN A 26 -24.08 24.24 24.31
C ASN A 26 -25.29 23.33 24.29
N LYS A 27 -25.87 23.14 25.49
CA LYS A 27 -27.16 22.48 25.68
C LYS A 27 -28.30 23.17 24.92
N GLU A 28 -28.23 24.49 24.77
CA GLU A 28 -29.23 25.31 24.07
C GLU A 28 -29.33 25.01 22.57
N ALA A 29 -28.21 24.65 21.93
CA ALA A 29 -28.21 24.27 20.52
C ALA A 29 -28.93 22.93 20.26
N LYS A 30 -28.98 22.05 21.26
CA LYS A 30 -29.77 20.82 21.26
C LYS A 30 -31.28 21.13 21.26
N GLU A 31 -31.70 22.02 22.11
CA GLU A 31 -33.11 22.43 22.22
C GLU A 31 -33.56 23.12 20.92
N ALA A 32 -32.69 23.95 20.34
CA ALA A 32 -32.95 24.59 19.05
C ALA A 32 -33.04 23.54 17.90
N TYR A 33 -32.20 22.52 17.89
CA TYR A 33 -32.28 21.45 16.91
C TYR A 33 -33.57 20.63 17.05
N ALA A 34 -33.92 20.24 18.26
CA ALA A 34 -35.15 19.50 18.54
C ALA A 34 -36.41 20.33 18.14
N ALA A 35 -36.37 21.64 18.38
CA ALA A 35 -37.44 22.55 17.97
C ALA A 35 -37.59 22.69 16.46
N VAL A 36 -36.49 22.65 15.70
CA VAL A 36 -36.50 22.76 14.23
C VAL A 36 -36.91 21.45 13.56
N GLN A 37 -36.46 20.33 14.07
CA GLN A 37 -36.70 19.00 13.46
C GLN A 37 -37.97 18.31 14.01
N GLY A 38 -38.53 18.76 15.10
CA GLY A 38 -39.70 18.16 15.74
C GLY A 38 -39.45 16.75 16.31
N LYS A 39 -38.20 16.34 16.43
CA LYS A 39 -37.78 15.06 16.99
C LYS A 39 -36.66 15.27 18.00
N GLU A 40 -36.75 14.58 19.14
CA GLU A 40 -35.55 14.49 19.99
C GLU A 40 -34.46 13.68 19.35
N PRO A 41 -33.19 14.09 19.49
CA PRO A 41 -32.06 13.30 18.98
C PRO A 41 -32.01 11.93 19.66
N GLU A 42 -31.81 10.88 18.90
CA GLU A 42 -31.83 9.47 19.36
C GLU A 42 -30.76 9.11 20.39
N GLY A 43 -29.79 10.00 20.61
CA GLY A 43 -28.78 9.87 21.65
C GLY A 43 -27.85 11.06 21.70
N TYR A 44 -27.16 11.24 22.81
CA TYR A 44 -26.07 12.21 22.92
C TYR A 44 -24.86 11.56 23.56
N SER A 45 -23.71 11.96 23.08
CA SER A 45 -22.43 11.74 23.75
C SER A 45 -21.82 13.08 24.12
N TRP A 46 -21.16 13.12 25.24
CA TRP A 46 -20.35 14.25 25.64
C TRP A 46 -18.91 13.95 25.25
N GLU A 47 -18.29 14.86 24.50
CA GLU A 47 -16.90 14.75 24.12
C GLU A 47 -16.10 15.86 24.80
N TYR A 48 -15.07 15.47 25.53
CA TYR A 48 -14.11 16.38 26.13
C TYR A 48 -12.75 16.14 25.46
N ALA A 49 -12.25 17.18 24.79
CA ALA A 49 -10.89 17.17 24.25
C ALA A 49 -9.96 17.91 25.21
N LEU A 50 -8.89 17.24 25.65
CA LEU A 50 -7.89 17.79 26.55
C LEU A 50 -6.52 17.67 25.87
N ASP A 51 -5.75 18.77 25.92
CA ASP A 51 -4.34 18.73 25.54
C ASP A 51 -3.51 18.48 26.81
N LEU A 52 -2.91 17.31 26.89
CA LEU A 52 -2.01 16.93 28.00
C LEU A 52 -0.60 17.42 27.69
N ILE A 53 0.05 18.01 28.70
CA ILE A 53 1.45 18.40 28.65
C ILE A 53 2.25 17.26 29.26
N GLY A 54 3.26 16.75 28.53
CA GLY A 54 4.08 15.63 28.96
C GLY A 54 4.59 14.81 27.79
N ASP A 55 5.40 13.82 28.06
CA ASP A 55 5.85 12.91 27.02
C ASP A 55 4.75 11.90 26.62
N ALA A 56 5.00 11.14 25.56
CA ALA A 56 4.04 10.18 25.03
C ALA A 56 3.66 9.09 26.05
N GLY A 57 4.62 8.67 26.89
CA GLY A 57 4.39 7.67 27.95
C GLY A 57 3.50 8.19 29.06
N GLU A 58 3.74 9.41 29.51
CA GLU A 58 2.93 10.08 30.53
C GLU A 58 1.49 10.28 30.05
N GLN A 59 1.29 10.72 28.80
CA GLN A 59 -0.04 10.89 28.22
C GLN A 59 -0.83 9.57 28.15
N ILE A 60 -0.17 8.47 27.80
CA ILE A 60 -0.79 7.14 27.79
C ILE A 60 -1.19 6.72 29.20
N THR A 61 -0.30 6.91 30.18
CA THR A 61 -0.56 6.53 31.58
C THR A 61 -1.76 7.28 32.15
N VAL A 62 -1.82 8.59 31.94
CA VAL A 62 -2.97 9.41 32.35
C VAL A 62 -4.27 8.96 31.68
N GLY A 63 -4.21 8.62 30.40
CA GLY A 63 -5.36 8.07 29.68
C GLY A 63 -5.87 6.76 30.25
N ASP A 64 -4.96 5.84 30.57
CA ASP A 64 -5.29 4.54 31.17
C ASP A 64 -5.86 4.71 32.60
N GLU A 65 -5.35 5.68 33.38
CA GLU A 65 -5.92 6.02 34.69
C GLU A 65 -7.35 6.57 34.57
N ILE A 66 -7.62 7.48 33.63
CA ILE A 66 -8.98 8.01 33.38
C ILE A 66 -9.90 6.88 32.93
N GLU A 67 -9.47 5.98 32.03
CA GLU A 67 -10.24 4.82 31.57
C GLU A 67 -10.62 3.90 32.77
N THR A 68 -9.68 3.69 33.69
CA THR A 68 -9.92 2.92 34.91
C THR A 68 -10.98 3.58 35.81
N ILE A 69 -10.88 4.89 36.04
CA ILE A 69 -11.84 5.65 36.84
C ILE A 69 -13.25 5.60 36.22
N LEU A 70 -13.34 5.74 34.88
CA LEU A 70 -14.61 5.64 34.18
C LEU A 70 -15.25 4.25 34.36
N THR A 71 -14.46 3.20 34.24
CA THR A 71 -14.89 1.81 34.39
C THR A 71 -15.38 1.53 35.82
N GLU A 72 -14.63 1.99 36.83
CA GLU A 72 -14.99 1.84 38.25
C GLU A 72 -16.25 2.62 38.62
N SER A 73 -16.45 3.79 38.02
CA SER A 73 -17.62 4.65 38.31
C SER A 73 -18.90 4.21 37.59
N SER A 74 -18.89 3.11 36.86
CA SER A 74 -20.02 2.63 36.04
C SER A 74 -20.49 3.66 34.99
N PHE A 75 -19.62 4.60 34.65
CA PHE A 75 -19.90 5.61 33.63
C PHE A 75 -19.70 4.99 32.25
N ASN A 76 -20.67 5.08 31.36
CA ASN A 76 -20.58 4.56 30.02
C ASN A 76 -19.82 5.56 29.13
N GLY A 77 -18.51 5.44 29.11
CA GLY A 77 -17.63 6.31 28.33
C GLY A 77 -16.37 5.59 27.87
N TRP A 78 -15.65 6.19 26.95
CA TRP A 78 -14.34 5.71 26.49
C TRP A 78 -13.34 6.87 26.44
N VAL A 79 -12.07 6.53 26.48
CA VAL A 79 -10.99 7.50 26.43
C VAL A 79 -10.15 7.21 25.17
N GLU A 80 -9.96 8.22 24.34
CA GLU A 80 -9.06 8.15 23.19
C GLU A 80 -7.81 8.96 23.47
N VAL A 81 -6.66 8.29 23.51
CA VAL A 81 -5.36 8.95 23.68
C VAL A 81 -4.64 8.97 22.34
N ARG A 82 -4.37 10.18 21.82
CA ARG A 82 -3.70 10.35 20.50
C ARG A 82 -2.45 9.50 20.34
N GLU A 83 -1.61 9.43 21.37
CA GLU A 83 -0.35 8.69 21.32
C GLU A 83 -0.58 7.16 21.29
N LYS A 84 -1.59 6.65 22.00
CA LYS A 84 -1.99 5.23 21.98
C LYS A 84 -2.52 4.83 20.61
N GLU A 85 -3.41 5.66 20.04
CA GLU A 85 -3.94 5.46 18.70
C GLU A 85 -2.85 5.53 17.63
N ARG A 86 -1.95 6.51 17.73
CA ARG A 86 -0.80 6.63 16.83
C ARG A 86 0.07 5.37 16.85
N ASN A 87 0.38 4.85 18.03
CA ASN A 87 1.19 3.64 18.18
C ASN A 87 0.47 2.41 17.61
N THR A 88 -0.83 2.29 17.81
CA THR A 88 -1.66 1.22 17.24
C THR A 88 -1.65 1.28 15.72
N VAL A 89 -1.84 2.46 15.15
CA VAL A 89 -1.80 2.69 13.70
C VAL A 89 -0.42 2.35 13.13
N TYR A 90 0.67 2.83 13.73
CA TYR A 90 2.02 2.52 13.26
C TYR A 90 2.35 1.03 13.38
N SER A 91 1.91 0.36 14.45
CA SER A 91 2.11 -1.08 14.61
C SER A 91 1.36 -1.87 13.54
N LEU A 92 0.11 -1.52 13.27
CA LEU A 92 -0.71 -2.18 12.25
C LEU A 92 -0.09 -2.02 10.86
N TYR A 93 0.17 -0.77 10.44
CA TYR A 93 0.72 -0.50 9.11
C TYR A 93 2.16 -1.00 8.97
N GLY A 94 2.96 -0.92 10.03
CA GLY A 94 4.31 -1.49 10.05
C GLY A 94 4.30 -3.01 9.87
N SER A 95 3.38 -3.70 10.53
CA SER A 95 3.21 -5.15 10.38
C SER A 95 2.75 -5.54 8.99
N LEU A 96 1.80 -4.81 8.41
CA LEU A 96 1.35 -5.02 7.03
C LEU A 96 2.47 -4.74 6.02
N LEU A 97 3.24 -3.69 6.22
CA LEU A 97 4.40 -3.38 5.38
C LEU A 97 5.45 -4.49 5.45
N PHE A 98 5.79 -4.95 6.67
CA PHE A 98 6.73 -6.06 6.86
C PHE A 98 6.24 -7.32 6.13
N LEU A 99 4.98 -7.71 6.32
CA LEU A 99 4.39 -8.86 5.67
C LEU A 99 4.42 -8.71 4.13
N GLY A 100 4.05 -7.53 3.62
CA GLY A 100 4.06 -7.24 2.19
C GLY A 100 5.46 -7.32 1.58
N VAL A 101 6.46 -6.75 2.22
CA VAL A 101 7.87 -6.82 1.79
C VAL A 101 8.37 -8.25 1.85
N PHE A 102 8.10 -8.97 2.95
CA PHE A 102 8.53 -10.36 3.12
C PHE A 102 7.96 -11.28 2.02
N VAL A 103 6.66 -11.23 1.81
CA VAL A 103 5.98 -12.01 0.77
C VAL A 103 6.46 -11.58 -0.62
N GLY A 104 6.64 -10.29 -0.86
CA GLY A 104 7.17 -9.75 -2.11
C GLY A 104 8.57 -10.29 -2.43
N VAL A 105 9.46 -10.34 -1.44
CA VAL A 105 10.81 -10.91 -1.59
C VAL A 105 10.75 -12.40 -1.90
N LEU A 106 9.86 -13.17 -1.24
CA LEU A 106 9.68 -14.60 -1.53
C LEU A 106 9.22 -14.83 -2.98
N PHE A 107 8.23 -14.08 -3.44
CA PHE A 107 7.77 -14.17 -4.83
C PHE A 107 8.85 -13.75 -5.83
N LEU A 108 9.62 -12.70 -5.50
CA LEU A 108 10.73 -12.27 -6.34
C LEU A 108 11.80 -13.36 -6.46
N MET A 109 12.19 -14.00 -5.35
CA MET A 109 13.13 -15.12 -5.38
C MET A 109 12.61 -16.28 -6.22
N GLY A 110 11.34 -16.65 -6.06
CA GLY A 110 10.69 -17.68 -6.87
C GLY A 110 10.72 -17.34 -8.38
N ALA A 111 10.37 -16.12 -8.74
CA ALA A 111 10.39 -15.65 -10.12
C ALA A 111 11.81 -15.69 -10.71
N VAL A 112 12.82 -15.22 -9.97
CA VAL A 112 14.22 -15.25 -10.35
C VAL A 112 14.69 -16.69 -10.62
N MET A 113 14.36 -17.63 -9.73
CA MET A 113 14.70 -19.04 -9.89
C MET A 113 14.06 -19.64 -11.14
N ILE A 114 12.77 -19.41 -11.35
CA ILE A 114 12.04 -19.91 -12.52
C ILE A 114 12.67 -19.38 -13.81
N ILE A 115 12.92 -18.08 -13.89
CA ILE A 115 13.51 -17.45 -15.07
C ILE A 115 14.93 -17.98 -15.31
N TYR A 116 15.75 -18.06 -14.26
CA TYR A 116 17.11 -18.55 -14.35
C TYR A 116 17.17 -20.00 -14.88
N TYR A 117 16.42 -20.92 -14.25
CA TYR A 117 16.42 -22.33 -14.68
C TYR A 117 15.85 -22.52 -16.08
N LYS A 118 14.79 -21.77 -16.42
CA LYS A 118 14.24 -21.78 -17.77
C LYS A 118 15.30 -21.36 -18.79
N GLN A 119 16.00 -20.25 -18.54
CA GLN A 119 16.98 -19.71 -19.45
C GLN A 119 18.21 -20.63 -19.60
N VAL A 120 18.65 -21.25 -18.50
CA VAL A 120 19.74 -22.23 -18.53
C VAL A 120 19.35 -23.47 -19.35
N SER A 121 18.13 -23.99 -19.14
CA SER A 121 17.63 -25.14 -19.91
C SER A 121 17.51 -24.82 -21.40
N GLU A 122 16.93 -23.67 -21.76
CA GLU A 122 16.86 -23.22 -23.16
C GLU A 122 18.28 -23.05 -23.78
N GLY A 123 19.21 -22.54 -22.97
CA GLY A 123 20.63 -22.41 -23.45
C GLY A 123 21.26 -23.72 -23.87
N PHE A 124 21.02 -24.82 -23.16
CA PHE A 124 21.53 -26.14 -23.56
C PHE A 124 20.85 -26.66 -24.84
N ASP A 125 19.56 -26.45 -25.00
CA ASP A 125 18.83 -26.87 -26.21
C ASP A 125 19.24 -26.02 -27.41
N ASP A 126 19.42 -24.74 -27.25
CA ASP A 126 19.81 -23.83 -28.31
C ASP A 126 21.26 -24.00 -28.73
N ARG A 127 22.15 -24.47 -27.86
CA ARG A 127 23.54 -24.76 -28.20
C ARG A 127 23.66 -25.68 -29.42
N LYS A 128 22.87 -26.74 -29.46
CA LYS A 128 22.86 -27.67 -30.60
C LYS A 128 22.38 -27.00 -31.90
N ARG A 129 21.33 -26.18 -31.79
CA ARG A 129 20.77 -25.43 -32.92
C ARG A 129 21.76 -24.41 -33.47
N PHE A 130 22.45 -23.67 -32.62
CA PHE A 130 23.44 -22.69 -33.04
C PHE A 130 24.67 -23.33 -33.66
N GLN A 131 25.11 -24.50 -33.18
CA GLN A 131 26.18 -25.27 -33.84
C GLN A 131 25.81 -25.70 -35.27
N ILE A 132 24.55 -26.06 -35.51
CA ILE A 132 24.05 -26.39 -36.85
C ILE A 132 24.03 -25.14 -37.74
N MET A 133 23.51 -24.02 -37.21
CA MET A 133 23.45 -22.72 -37.92
C MET A 133 24.83 -22.22 -38.32
N GLN A 134 25.85 -22.40 -37.47
CA GLN A 134 27.26 -22.09 -37.82
C GLN A 134 27.77 -22.93 -38.97
N LYS A 135 27.42 -24.21 -39.04
CA LYS A 135 27.80 -25.09 -40.14
C LYS A 135 27.14 -24.71 -41.47
N VAL A 136 25.99 -24.07 -41.44
CA VAL A 136 25.26 -23.59 -42.61
C VAL A 136 25.73 -22.19 -43.05
N GLY A 137 26.67 -21.56 -42.31
CA GLY A 137 27.31 -20.31 -42.71
C GLY A 137 26.89 -19.07 -41.95
N MET A 138 26.09 -19.21 -40.85
CA MET A 138 25.72 -18.09 -40.02
C MET A 138 26.93 -17.57 -39.23
N SER A 139 27.14 -16.26 -39.23
CA SER A 139 28.25 -15.65 -38.51
C SER A 139 28.00 -15.65 -37.00
N ARG A 140 29.07 -15.69 -36.17
CA ARG A 140 28.98 -15.60 -34.71
C ARG A 140 28.28 -14.31 -34.25
N LYS A 141 28.38 -13.23 -35.01
CA LYS A 141 27.72 -11.95 -34.70
C LYS A 141 26.18 -12.03 -34.84
N GLU A 142 25.71 -12.68 -35.90
CA GLU A 142 24.28 -12.89 -36.15
C GLU A 142 23.67 -13.80 -35.09
N ILE A 143 24.35 -14.87 -34.73
CA ILE A 143 23.93 -15.76 -33.64
C ILE A 143 23.78 -14.96 -32.33
N ARG A 144 24.80 -14.17 -31.99
CA ARG A 144 24.78 -13.36 -30.76
C ARG A 144 23.64 -12.33 -30.74
N GLN A 145 23.32 -11.69 -31.86
CA GLN A 145 22.19 -10.78 -31.98
C GLN A 145 20.86 -11.50 -31.81
N THR A 146 20.70 -12.67 -32.39
CA THR A 146 19.48 -13.49 -32.26
C THR A 146 19.25 -13.88 -30.78
N ILE A 147 20.29 -14.39 -30.13
CA ILE A 147 20.27 -14.75 -28.71
C ILE A 147 19.89 -13.53 -27.87
N GLN A 148 20.53 -12.39 -28.11
CA GLN A 148 20.28 -11.17 -27.34
C GLN A 148 18.82 -10.70 -27.47
N SER A 149 18.29 -10.74 -28.67
CA SER A 149 16.87 -10.36 -28.91
C SER A 149 15.89 -11.30 -28.19
N GLN A 150 16.15 -12.60 -28.22
CA GLN A 150 15.33 -13.62 -27.57
C GLN A 150 15.37 -13.46 -26.06
N VAL A 151 16.54 -13.33 -25.45
CA VAL A 151 16.72 -13.17 -24.01
C VAL A 151 16.07 -11.87 -23.54
N VAL A 152 16.27 -10.77 -24.25
CA VAL A 152 15.62 -9.48 -23.95
C VAL A 152 14.09 -9.63 -23.95
N THR A 153 13.52 -10.26 -24.99
CA THR A 153 12.08 -10.43 -25.10
C THR A 153 11.50 -11.24 -23.93
N VAL A 154 12.14 -12.37 -23.60
CA VAL A 154 11.69 -13.24 -22.50
C VAL A 154 11.74 -12.53 -21.15
N PHE A 155 12.73 -11.66 -20.94
CA PHE A 155 12.87 -10.92 -19.69
C PHE A 155 11.94 -9.71 -19.60
N PHE A 156 11.86 -8.90 -20.64
CA PHE A 156 11.14 -7.62 -20.56
C PHE A 156 9.63 -7.76 -20.80
N LEU A 157 9.17 -8.82 -21.45
CA LEU A 157 7.73 -9.05 -21.66
C LEU A 157 6.95 -9.18 -20.34
N PRO A 158 7.35 -10.01 -19.36
CA PRO A 158 6.65 -10.10 -18.08
C PRO A 158 6.67 -8.78 -17.30
N LEU A 159 7.77 -8.04 -17.36
CA LEU A 159 7.86 -6.73 -16.72
C LEU A 159 6.89 -5.71 -17.33
N ALA A 160 6.81 -5.67 -18.66
CA ALA A 160 5.86 -4.80 -19.36
C ALA A 160 4.41 -5.15 -19.01
N VAL A 161 4.07 -6.43 -18.98
CA VAL A 161 2.73 -6.90 -18.57
C VAL A 161 2.44 -6.52 -17.11
N ALA A 162 3.42 -6.64 -16.21
CA ALA A 162 3.26 -6.25 -14.80
C ALA A 162 2.99 -4.75 -14.65
N VAL A 163 3.69 -3.89 -15.41
CA VAL A 163 3.48 -2.44 -15.42
C VAL A 163 2.07 -2.11 -15.93
N VAL A 164 1.65 -2.71 -17.05
CA VAL A 164 0.29 -2.52 -17.59
C VAL A 164 -0.76 -2.97 -16.57
N HIS A 165 -0.58 -4.12 -15.94
CA HIS A 165 -1.48 -4.62 -14.91
C HIS A 165 -1.58 -3.65 -13.72
N THR A 166 -0.46 -3.12 -13.27
CA THR A 166 -0.41 -2.11 -12.19
C THR A 166 -1.14 -0.83 -12.58
N MET A 167 -0.98 -0.37 -13.83
CA MET A 167 -1.71 0.82 -14.33
C MET A 167 -3.23 0.61 -14.34
N VAL A 168 -3.68 -0.58 -14.76
CA VAL A 168 -5.11 -0.93 -14.77
C VAL A 168 -5.66 -1.06 -13.35
N ALA A 169 -4.87 -1.61 -12.42
CA ALA A 169 -5.26 -1.78 -11.02
C ALA A 169 -5.22 -0.46 -10.23
N PHE A 170 -4.47 0.54 -10.67
CA PHE A 170 -4.23 1.78 -9.96
C PHE A 170 -5.50 2.51 -9.48
N PRO A 171 -6.55 2.69 -10.30
CA PRO A 171 -7.79 3.36 -9.86
C PRO A 171 -8.50 2.62 -8.73
N LEU A 172 -8.49 1.27 -8.78
CA LEU A 172 -9.08 0.44 -7.73
C LEU A 172 -8.30 0.55 -6.43
N THR A 173 -6.98 0.41 -6.50
CA THR A 173 -6.10 0.51 -5.32
C THR A 173 -6.20 1.89 -4.67
N ARG A 174 -6.28 2.96 -5.48
CA ARG A 174 -6.48 4.32 -4.99
C ARG A 174 -7.80 4.46 -4.20
N ARG A 175 -8.89 3.84 -4.66
CA ARG A 175 -10.17 3.84 -3.93
C ARG A 175 -10.06 3.12 -2.59
N ILE A 176 -9.37 1.98 -2.56
CA ILE A 176 -9.11 1.22 -1.33
C ILE A 176 -8.28 2.06 -0.35
N MET A 177 -7.23 2.75 -0.82
CA MET A 177 -6.42 3.62 0.02
C MET A 177 -7.24 4.79 0.60
N ALA A 178 -8.14 5.38 -0.18
CA ALA A 178 -9.04 6.42 0.31
C ALA A 178 -9.99 5.90 1.39
N MET A 179 -10.49 4.66 1.29
CA MET A 179 -11.31 4.01 2.33
C MET A 179 -10.52 3.77 3.62
N LEU A 180 -9.21 3.56 3.52
CA LEU A 180 -8.30 3.41 4.66
C LEU A 180 -7.80 4.76 5.21
N ASN A 181 -8.47 5.85 4.87
CA ASN A 181 -8.15 7.22 5.29
C ASN A 181 -6.80 7.75 4.79
N PHE A 182 -6.33 7.27 3.62
CA PHE A 182 -5.17 7.80 2.89
C PHE A 182 -5.61 8.50 1.60
N PRO A 183 -6.08 9.76 1.68
CA PRO A 183 -6.62 10.46 0.51
C PRO A 183 -5.54 11.03 -0.43
N ASP A 184 -4.27 11.07 -0.01
CA ASP A 184 -3.19 11.67 -0.79
C ASP A 184 -2.80 10.81 -1.99
N SER A 185 -3.44 11.13 -3.12
CA SER A 185 -3.22 10.47 -4.40
C SER A 185 -1.82 10.70 -4.96
N ASN A 186 -1.17 11.82 -4.64
CA ASN A 186 0.16 12.12 -5.15
C ASN A 186 1.21 11.27 -4.43
N LEU A 187 1.10 11.15 -3.11
CA LEU A 187 1.98 10.29 -2.33
C LEU A 187 1.87 8.83 -2.80
N PHE A 188 0.65 8.34 -3.04
CA PHE A 188 0.42 7.00 -3.55
C PHE A 188 1.01 6.77 -4.94
N LEU A 189 0.89 7.75 -5.84
CA LEU A 189 1.49 7.70 -7.18
C LEU A 189 3.02 7.64 -7.11
N VAL A 190 3.63 8.49 -6.29
CA VAL A 190 5.09 8.53 -6.09
C VAL A 190 5.58 7.21 -5.50
N ALA A 191 4.93 6.68 -4.48
CA ALA A 191 5.27 5.38 -3.88
C ALA A 191 5.18 4.24 -4.91
N THR A 192 4.13 4.22 -5.74
CA THR A 192 3.97 3.23 -6.82
C THR A 192 5.09 3.35 -7.84
N ALA A 193 5.45 4.56 -8.26
CA ALA A 193 6.55 4.80 -9.21
C ALA A 193 7.89 4.34 -8.65
N ILE A 194 8.19 4.63 -7.39
CA ILE A 194 9.41 4.17 -6.70
C ILE A 194 9.46 2.65 -6.63
N THR A 195 8.34 2.01 -6.31
CA THR A 195 8.24 0.55 -6.25
C THR A 195 8.51 -0.08 -7.62
N ILE A 196 7.89 0.43 -8.68
CA ILE A 196 8.14 -0.03 -10.06
C ILE A 196 9.62 0.14 -10.44
N ALA A 197 10.22 1.29 -10.11
CA ALA A 197 11.63 1.55 -10.38
C ALA A 197 12.55 0.57 -9.62
N ALA A 198 12.27 0.30 -8.34
CA ALA A 198 13.02 -0.66 -7.53
C ALA A 198 12.95 -2.07 -8.13
N PHE A 199 11.76 -2.53 -8.51
CA PHE A 199 11.59 -3.80 -9.19
C PHE A 199 12.32 -3.86 -10.53
N ALA A 200 12.27 -2.79 -11.33
CA ALA A 200 12.98 -2.73 -12.61
C ALA A 200 14.49 -2.85 -12.43
N VAL A 201 15.07 -2.23 -11.40
CA VAL A 201 16.51 -2.34 -11.07
C VAL A 201 16.88 -3.78 -10.71
N VAL A 202 16.12 -4.41 -9.81
CA VAL A 202 16.37 -5.83 -9.44
C VAL A 202 16.25 -6.72 -10.67
N TYR A 203 15.23 -6.51 -11.49
CA TYR A 203 15.00 -7.27 -12.71
C TYR A 203 16.15 -7.12 -13.72
N LEU A 204 16.70 -5.91 -13.86
CA LEU A 204 17.86 -5.63 -14.69
C LEU A 204 19.11 -6.37 -14.20
N ILE A 205 19.34 -6.40 -12.88
CA ILE A 205 20.46 -7.17 -12.29
C ILE A 205 20.32 -8.66 -12.63
N VAL A 206 19.14 -9.23 -12.43
CA VAL A 206 18.86 -10.63 -12.74
C VAL A 206 19.05 -10.91 -14.23
N TYR A 207 18.57 -10.01 -15.10
CA TYR A 207 18.79 -10.11 -16.54
C TYR A 207 20.29 -10.19 -16.89
N VAL A 208 21.11 -9.28 -16.36
CA VAL A 208 22.54 -9.24 -16.65
C VAL A 208 23.23 -10.52 -16.18
N LEU A 209 22.91 -11.02 -14.99
CA LEU A 209 23.47 -12.24 -14.44
C LEU A 209 23.09 -13.48 -15.27
N THR A 210 21.81 -13.59 -15.61
CA THR A 210 21.27 -14.72 -16.37
C THR A 210 21.76 -14.72 -17.82
N ALA A 211 21.79 -13.55 -18.46
CA ALA A 211 22.32 -13.39 -19.80
C ALA A 211 23.81 -13.83 -19.88
N ARG A 212 24.62 -13.47 -18.88
CA ARG A 212 26.01 -13.94 -18.81
C ARG A 212 26.12 -15.47 -18.71
N ALA A 213 25.27 -16.08 -17.88
CA ALA A 213 25.22 -17.53 -17.73
C ALA A 213 24.83 -18.21 -19.06
N TYR A 214 23.81 -17.70 -19.74
CA TYR A 214 23.31 -18.18 -21.00
C TYR A 214 24.41 -18.11 -22.11
N TYR A 215 25.08 -16.96 -22.26
CA TYR A 215 26.17 -16.81 -23.23
C TYR A 215 27.29 -17.82 -23.00
N LYS A 216 27.66 -18.08 -21.75
CA LYS A 216 28.69 -19.05 -21.40
C LYS A 216 28.32 -20.49 -21.77
N ILE A 217 27.03 -20.82 -21.83
CA ILE A 217 26.55 -22.17 -22.20
C ILE A 217 26.53 -22.35 -23.72
N VAL A 218 26.14 -21.28 -24.43
CA VAL A 218 25.94 -21.37 -25.91
C VAL A 218 27.23 -21.19 -26.70
N GLU A 219 28.22 -20.43 -26.20
CA GLU A 219 29.56 -20.35 -26.77
C GLU A 219 30.33 -21.64 -26.57
#